data_f9a11f8cb12bf7b1a9ec4d827b33f83b
#
_entry.id   f9a11f8cb12bf7b1a9ec4d827b33f83b
#
_cell.length_a   1.000
_cell.length_b   1.000
_cell.length_c   1.000
_cell.angle_alpha   90.00
_cell.angle_beta   90.00
_cell.angle_gamma   90.00
#
_symmetry.space_group_name_H-M   'P 1'
#
loop_
_entity.id
_entity.type
_entity.pdbx_description
1 polymer ?
#
loop_
_entity_poly.entity_id
_entity_poly.type
_entity_poly.pdbx_seq_one_letter_code
_entity_poly.pdbx_strand_id
1 'polypeptide(L)'
;VSDWRTVQLFLSPKQPAIFEVEMNLDDASARCNCPTYKGRSICRHTKFVIARLESNNGHYPLMVHENAQGDDLSGVMTTNEKFRDFVVRYGRIEVL
;
A
#
# COMPACT_ATOMS: atom_id res chain seq x y z
N VAL A 1 17.50 6.95 -7.45
CA VAL A 1 16.08 7.30 -7.37
C VAL A 1 15.30 6.18 -6.73
N SER A 2 14.55 6.49 -5.69
CA SER A 2 13.77 5.50 -4.96
C SER A 2 12.52 5.12 -5.74
N ASP A 3 12.15 3.84 -5.71
CA ASP A 3 10.95 3.32 -6.35
C ASP A 3 9.87 3.09 -5.31
N TRP A 4 9.04 4.11 -5.10
CA TRP A 4 7.93 4.06 -4.15
C TRP A 4 6.66 3.54 -4.81
N ARG A 5 6.04 2.55 -4.18
CA ARG A 5 4.81 1.93 -4.68
C ARG A 5 3.72 1.95 -3.62
N THR A 6 2.51 2.29 -4.01
CA THR A 6 1.34 2.18 -3.12
C THR A 6 1.00 0.71 -2.95
N VAL A 7 1.08 0.21 -1.72
CA VAL A 7 0.85 -1.22 -1.43
C VAL A 7 -0.41 -1.47 -0.62
N GLN A 8 -0.95 -0.47 0.08
CA GLN A 8 -2.12 -0.67 0.92
C GLN A 8 -2.89 0.62 1.13
N LEU A 9 -4.22 0.52 1.15
CA LEU A 9 -5.11 1.61 1.52
C LEU A 9 -5.78 1.27 2.84
N PHE A 10 -5.95 2.29 3.69
CA PHE A 10 -6.59 2.14 5.00
C PHE A 10 -7.75 3.11 5.14
N LEU A 11 -8.88 2.61 5.61
CA LEU A 11 -10.04 3.43 5.94
C LEU A 11 -10.03 3.74 7.42
N SER A 12 -10.11 5.03 7.76
CA SER A 12 -10.21 5.45 9.15
C SER A 12 -11.64 5.26 9.65
N PRO A 13 -11.87 4.49 10.74
CA PRO A 13 -13.23 4.33 11.26
C PRO A 13 -13.76 5.56 12.00
N LYS A 14 -12.89 6.47 12.41
CA LYS A 14 -13.26 7.64 13.23
C LYS A 14 -13.64 8.85 12.39
N GLN A 15 -13.18 8.91 11.15
CA GLN A 15 -13.47 10.00 10.22
C GLN A 15 -13.47 9.43 8.80
N PRO A 16 -14.28 9.98 7.89
CA PRO A 16 -14.36 9.44 6.53
C PRO A 16 -13.12 9.81 5.73
N ALA A 17 -12.02 9.10 5.98
CA ALA A 17 -10.74 9.35 5.32
C ALA A 17 -10.09 8.03 4.91
N ILE A 18 -9.45 8.05 3.77
CA ILE A 18 -8.65 6.92 3.28
C ILE A 18 -7.20 7.36 3.25
N PHE A 19 -6.34 6.58 3.89
CA PHE A 19 -4.90 6.83 3.92
C PHE A 19 -4.17 5.79 3.09
N GLU A 20 -3.08 6.23 2.49
CA GLU A 20 -2.30 5.44 1.53
C GLU A 20 -0.92 5.17 2.11
N VAL A 21 -0.52 3.89 2.10
CA VAL A 21 0.85 3.51 2.48
C VAL A 21 1.61 3.14 1.21
N GLU A 22 2.78 3.77 1.05
CA GLU A 22 3.72 3.45 -0.02
C GLU A 22 4.92 2.72 0.57
N MET A 23 5.49 1.80 -0.19
CA MET A 23 6.70 1.09 0.19
C MET A 23 7.80 1.37 -0.83
N ASN A 24 9.02 1.59 -0.34
CA ASN A 24 10.20 1.73 -1.18
C ASN A 24 10.72 0.33 -1.50
N LEU A 25 10.76 -0.02 -2.79
CA LEU A 25 11.18 -1.34 -3.22
C LEU A 25 12.69 -1.58 -3.06
N ASP A 26 13.48 -0.49 -2.91
CA ASP A 26 14.93 -0.61 -2.78
C ASP A 26 15.34 -1.05 -1.37
N ASP A 27 14.68 -0.53 -0.33
CA ASP A 27 15.08 -0.78 1.06
C ASP A 27 13.94 -1.29 1.96
N ALA A 28 12.77 -1.54 1.40
CA ALA A 28 11.59 -2.03 2.12
C ALA A 28 11.09 -1.09 3.22
N SER A 29 11.41 0.21 3.13
CA SER A 29 10.85 1.20 4.04
C SER A 29 9.43 1.57 3.63
N ALA A 30 8.63 2.05 4.57
CA ALA A 30 7.23 2.43 4.32
C ALA A 30 6.96 3.86 4.74
N ARG A 31 6.04 4.52 4.05
CA ARG A 31 5.57 5.86 4.41
C ARG A 31 4.06 5.94 4.22
N CYS A 32 3.43 6.84 4.96
CA CYS A 32 1.97 6.99 4.96
C CYS A 32 1.62 8.48 4.89
N ASN A 33 0.46 8.79 4.33
CA ASN A 33 -0.01 10.17 4.24
C ASN A 33 -0.93 10.58 5.39
N CYS A 34 -1.06 9.75 6.44
CA CYS A 34 -1.89 10.11 7.59
C CYS A 34 -1.21 11.17 8.46
N PRO A 35 -1.99 11.94 9.27
CA PRO A 35 -1.41 13.00 10.11
C PRO A 35 -0.39 12.50 11.13
N THR A 36 -0.60 11.31 11.70
CA THR A 36 0.33 10.74 12.67
C THR A 36 1.70 10.49 12.05
N TYR A 37 1.73 9.94 10.84
CA TYR A 37 3.00 9.70 10.15
C TYR A 37 3.71 11.01 9.82
N LYS A 38 2.96 12.01 9.35
CA LYS A 38 3.53 13.31 9.01
C LYS A 38 4.21 13.97 10.19
N GLY A 39 3.68 13.75 11.42
CA GLY A 39 4.26 14.32 12.62
C GLY A 39 5.40 13.50 13.23
N ARG A 40 5.40 12.18 13.09
CA ARG A 40 6.33 11.28 13.81
C ARG A 40 7.14 10.34 12.92
N SER A 41 6.88 10.33 11.63
CA SER A 41 7.48 9.41 10.66
C SER A 41 7.21 7.92 10.98
N ILE A 42 6.21 7.65 11.81
CA ILE A 42 5.75 6.30 12.13
C ILE A 42 4.26 6.36 12.48
N CYS A 43 3.51 5.36 12.06
CA CYS A 43 2.09 5.26 12.39
C CYS A 43 1.66 3.79 12.38
N ARG A 44 0.45 3.51 12.88
CA ARG A 44 -0.09 2.14 12.91
C ARG A 44 -0.22 1.55 11.50
N HIS A 45 -0.45 2.37 10.48
CA HIS A 45 -0.58 1.90 9.10
C HIS A 45 0.75 1.37 8.57
N THR A 46 1.84 2.12 8.76
CA THR A 46 3.18 1.66 8.34
C THR A 46 3.62 0.45 9.14
N LYS A 47 3.31 0.39 10.44
CA LYS A 47 3.61 -0.78 11.27
C LYS A 47 2.88 -2.02 10.77
N PHE A 48 1.62 -1.88 10.38
CA PHE A 48 0.83 -2.98 9.81
C PHE A 48 1.48 -3.52 8.54
N VAL A 49 1.86 -2.62 7.63
CA VAL A 49 2.46 -2.99 6.36
C VAL A 49 3.80 -3.68 6.58
N ILE A 50 4.65 -3.14 7.45
CA ILE A 50 5.97 -3.73 7.74
C ILE A 50 5.80 -5.11 8.38
N ALA A 51 4.88 -5.26 9.33
CA ALA A 51 4.63 -6.56 9.96
C ALA A 51 4.16 -7.60 8.96
N ARG A 52 3.28 -7.22 8.03
CA ARG A 52 2.80 -8.12 6.98
C ARG A 52 3.93 -8.51 6.01
N LEU A 53 4.79 -7.55 5.68
CA LEU A 53 5.95 -7.80 4.85
C LEU A 53 6.89 -8.81 5.50
N GLU A 54 7.20 -8.62 6.78
CA GLU A 54 8.12 -9.51 7.51
C GLU A 54 7.54 -10.91 7.66
N SER A 55 6.24 -11.03 7.94
CA SER A 55 5.60 -12.33 8.08
C SER A 55 5.48 -13.08 6.76
N ASN A 56 5.71 -12.41 5.64
CA ASN A 56 5.65 -13.01 4.31
C ASN A 56 7.02 -12.98 3.60
N ASN A 57 8.09 -13.12 4.37
CA ASN A 57 9.46 -13.26 3.86
C ASN A 57 9.93 -12.12 2.95
N GLY A 58 9.54 -10.89 3.27
CA GLY A 58 9.96 -9.72 2.52
C GLY A 58 9.14 -9.41 1.26
N HIS A 59 8.06 -10.15 1.05
CA HIS A 59 7.12 -9.89 -0.05
C HIS A 59 5.79 -9.39 0.52
N TYR A 60 5.31 -8.25 0.05
CA TYR A 60 4.02 -7.76 0.51
C TYR A 60 2.89 -8.49 -0.24
N PRO A 61 2.04 -9.26 0.47
CA PRO A 61 0.95 -9.98 -0.18
C PRO A 61 -0.20 -9.03 -0.50
N LEU A 62 -0.19 -8.46 -1.69
CA LEU A 62 -1.24 -7.56 -2.13
C LEU A 62 -2.54 -8.32 -2.31
N MET A 63 -3.53 -8.00 -1.50
CA MET A 63 -4.87 -8.60 -1.59
C MET A 63 -5.68 -7.81 -2.61
N VAL A 64 -6.16 -8.48 -3.65
CA VAL A 64 -6.92 -7.83 -4.71
C VAL A 64 -8.32 -8.44 -4.83
N HIS A 65 -9.22 -7.64 -5.38
CA HIS A 65 -10.58 -8.08 -5.63
C HIS A 65 -10.60 -9.19 -6.69
N GLU A 66 -11.50 -10.15 -6.53
CA GLU A 66 -11.63 -11.29 -7.45
C GLU A 66 -11.99 -10.88 -8.89
N ASN A 67 -12.52 -9.68 -9.07
CA ASN A 67 -12.84 -9.15 -10.40
C ASN A 67 -11.61 -8.69 -11.19
N ALA A 68 -10.41 -8.63 -10.56
CA ALA A 68 -9.19 -8.28 -11.28
C ALA A 68 -8.87 -9.37 -12.30
N GLN A 69 -8.69 -8.98 -13.55
CA GLN A 69 -8.43 -9.90 -14.65
C GLN A 69 -6.96 -9.94 -15.01
N GLY A 70 -6.53 -10.97 -15.73
CA GLY A 70 -5.16 -11.06 -16.22
C GLY A 70 -4.71 -9.85 -17.02
N ASP A 71 -5.61 -9.27 -17.81
CA ASP A 71 -5.32 -8.05 -18.57
C ASP A 71 -5.08 -6.86 -17.67
N ASP A 72 -5.76 -6.79 -16.51
CA ASP A 72 -5.53 -5.72 -15.53
C ASP A 72 -4.17 -5.83 -14.88
N LEU A 73 -3.64 -7.05 -14.77
CA LEU A 73 -2.32 -7.31 -14.20
C LEU A 73 -1.20 -7.02 -15.19
N SER A 74 -1.50 -7.10 -16.49
CA SER A 74 -0.53 -6.87 -17.55
C SER A 74 -0.04 -5.42 -17.51
N GLY A 75 1.26 -5.23 -17.42
CA GLY A 75 1.87 -3.91 -17.42
C GLY A 75 1.70 -3.12 -16.13
N VAL A 76 1.04 -3.66 -15.10
CA VAL A 76 0.80 -2.98 -13.82
C VAL A 76 2.11 -2.57 -13.14
N MET A 77 3.16 -3.36 -13.31
CA MET A 77 4.45 -3.08 -12.69
C MET A 77 5.36 -2.16 -13.52
N THR A 78 4.92 -1.72 -14.69
CA THR A 78 5.77 -0.90 -15.58
C THR A 78 5.99 0.51 -15.05
N THR A 79 4.99 1.11 -14.40
CA THR A 79 5.12 2.43 -13.78
C THR A 79 4.46 2.46 -12.42
N ASN A 80 4.88 3.41 -11.58
CA ASN A 80 4.26 3.61 -10.27
C ASN A 80 2.80 4.04 -10.40
N GLU A 81 2.49 4.84 -11.42
CA GLU A 81 1.14 5.31 -11.68
C GLU A 81 0.18 4.16 -12.01
N LYS A 82 0.61 3.24 -12.88
CA LYS A 82 -0.19 2.07 -13.23
C LYS A 82 -0.39 1.14 -12.04
N PHE A 83 0.64 0.95 -11.24
CA PHE A 83 0.56 0.14 -10.04
C PHE A 83 -0.43 0.75 -9.04
N ARG A 84 -0.33 2.06 -8.80
CA ARG A 84 -1.23 2.76 -7.89
C ARG A 84 -2.68 2.69 -8.38
N ASP A 85 -2.91 2.91 -9.67
CA ASP A 85 -4.26 2.82 -10.24
C ASP A 85 -4.86 1.44 -10.05
N PHE A 86 -4.06 0.39 -10.20
CA PHE A 86 -4.49 -0.98 -9.98
C PHE A 86 -4.88 -1.19 -8.51
N VAL A 87 -4.05 -0.75 -7.57
CA VAL A 87 -4.32 -0.89 -6.14
C VAL A 87 -5.57 -0.12 -5.74
N VAL A 88 -5.76 1.08 -6.26
CA VAL A 88 -6.95 1.90 -5.97
C VAL A 88 -8.22 1.22 -6.47
N ARG A 89 -8.17 0.57 -7.63
CA ARG A 89 -9.34 -0.11 -8.20
C ARG A 89 -9.64 -1.44 -7.56
N TYR A 90 -8.63 -2.26 -7.35
CA TYR A 90 -8.80 -3.67 -7.00
C TYR A 90 -8.21 -4.04 -5.67
N GLY A 91 -7.37 -3.21 -5.08
CA GLY A 91 -6.75 -3.51 -3.80
C GLY A 91 -7.77 -3.55 -2.67
N ARG A 92 -7.56 -4.46 -1.73
CA ARG A 92 -8.42 -4.58 -0.56
C ARG A 92 -8.09 -3.46 0.42
N ILE A 93 -9.11 -2.72 0.85
CA ILE A 93 -8.96 -1.66 1.84
C ILE A 93 -9.05 -2.27 3.25
N GLU A 94 -8.07 -1.98 4.08
CA GLU A 94 -8.06 -2.41 5.48
C GLU A 94 -8.63 -1.29 6.35
N VAL A 95 -9.28 -1.66 7.47
CA VAL A 95 -9.84 -0.71 8.43
C VAL A 95 -8.95 -0.66 9.66
N LEU A 96 -8.38 0.50 9.91
CA LEU A 96 -7.53 0.71 11.09
C LEU A 96 -7.82 2.04 11.75
#